data_c7727e12f7c6771852744c4b14d24c98
#
_entry.id   c7727e12f7c6771852744c4b14d24c98
#
_cell.length_a   1.000
_cell.length_b   1.000
_cell.length_c   1.000
_cell.angle_alpha   90.00
_cell.angle_beta   90.00
_cell.angle_gamma   90.00
#
_symmetry.space_group_name_H-M   'P 1'
#
loop_
_entity.id
_entity.type
_entity.pdbx_description
1 polymer ?
#
loop_
_entity_poly.entity_id
_entity_poly.type
_entity_poly.pdbx_seq_one_letter_code
_entity_poly.pdbx_strand_id
1 'polypeptide(L)'
;PGTAKNVMLNASLIASEFISMLPKDETPATTEGYEGFFHLTDMKGNVSEAVLDYIIRDFDKDSFENRKKLIADKVKLLNERYGNITSIEIYDQYYNMREIIEKDMSIIELAKKSMEEVGVTPKIQPIRGGTDGARLSFMGLPCPNLFTGGYNFHGPYEYIPLESMKKAVEVIVKIAENITK
;
A
#
# COMPACT_ATOMS: atom_id res chain seq x y z
N PRO A 1 22.02 -33.13 10.09
CA PRO A 1 20.64 -33.35 9.65
C PRO A 1 20.21 -34.83 9.59
N GLY A 2 21.12 -35.78 9.41
CA GLY A 2 20.77 -37.20 9.25
C GLY A 2 20.07 -37.86 10.45
N THR A 3 20.14 -37.28 11.64
CA THR A 3 19.50 -37.78 12.87
C THR A 3 18.36 -36.83 13.34
N ALA A 4 17.88 -35.96 12.49
CA ALA A 4 16.92 -34.87 12.85
C ALA A 4 15.44 -35.29 12.71
N LYS A 5 15.14 -36.53 12.37
CA LYS A 5 13.77 -37.02 12.20
C LYS A 5 12.94 -36.77 13.47
N ASN A 6 11.81 -36.11 13.31
CA ASN A 6 10.86 -35.74 14.38
C ASN A 6 11.41 -34.82 15.49
N VAL A 7 12.60 -34.23 15.29
CA VAL A 7 13.26 -33.35 16.28
C VAL A 7 13.49 -31.95 15.71
N MET A 8 13.96 -31.86 14.46
CA MET A 8 14.36 -30.58 13.87
C MET A 8 13.15 -29.80 13.34
N LEU A 9 13.04 -28.58 13.76
CA LEU A 9 12.21 -27.56 13.11
C LEU A 9 13.11 -26.71 12.20
N ASN A 10 12.65 -26.42 10.99
CA ASN A 10 13.37 -25.59 10.02
C ASN A 10 12.59 -24.29 9.81
N ALA A 11 13.12 -23.18 10.32
CA ALA A 11 12.46 -21.88 10.27
C ALA A 11 12.14 -21.42 8.85
N SER A 12 13.01 -21.68 7.88
CA SER A 12 12.75 -21.34 6.47
C SER A 12 11.58 -22.12 5.88
N LEU A 13 11.39 -23.40 6.26
CA LEU A 13 10.25 -24.20 5.81
C LEU A 13 8.95 -23.74 6.47
N ILE A 14 8.98 -23.39 7.74
CA ILE A 14 7.83 -22.84 8.47
C ILE A 14 7.43 -21.48 7.90
N ALA A 15 8.39 -20.61 7.54
CA ALA A 15 8.14 -19.35 6.85
C ALA A 15 7.48 -19.59 5.47
N SER A 16 7.95 -20.59 4.72
CA SER A 16 7.35 -20.95 3.43
C SER A 16 5.92 -21.49 3.59
N GLU A 17 5.67 -22.26 4.64
CA GLU A 17 4.32 -22.71 5.00
C GLU A 17 3.41 -21.51 5.30
N PHE A 18 3.87 -20.55 6.12
CA PHE A 18 3.12 -19.33 6.40
C PHE A 18 2.73 -18.60 5.12
N ILE A 19 3.66 -18.38 4.20
CA ILE A 19 3.39 -17.75 2.90
C ILE A 19 2.28 -18.50 2.15
N SER A 20 2.30 -19.83 2.18
CA SER A 20 1.30 -20.69 1.50
C SER A 20 -0.10 -20.61 2.13
N MET A 21 -0.21 -20.17 3.38
CA MET A 21 -1.48 -20.03 4.10
C MET A 21 -2.23 -18.73 3.77
N LEU A 22 -1.57 -17.78 3.12
CA LEU A 22 -2.19 -16.52 2.69
C LEU A 22 -2.87 -16.67 1.32
N PRO A 23 -3.90 -15.86 1.02
CA PRO A 23 -4.57 -15.88 -0.28
C PRO A 23 -3.58 -15.59 -1.43
N LYS A 24 -3.53 -16.48 -2.42
CA LYS A 24 -2.61 -16.37 -3.55
C LYS A 24 -3.04 -15.35 -4.60
N ASP A 25 -4.32 -15.04 -4.62
CA ASP A 25 -4.98 -14.09 -5.52
C ASP A 25 -5.09 -12.68 -4.94
N GLU A 26 -4.63 -12.48 -3.71
CA GLU A 26 -4.64 -11.17 -3.04
C GLU A 26 -3.21 -10.60 -2.92
N THR A 27 -2.56 -10.42 -4.06
CA THR A 27 -1.21 -9.85 -4.17
C THR A 27 -1.21 -8.61 -5.06
N PRO A 28 -0.17 -7.75 -5.04
CA PRO A 28 -0.07 -6.64 -5.98
C PRO A 28 -0.10 -7.04 -7.46
N ALA A 29 0.31 -8.27 -7.77
CA ALA A 29 0.32 -8.80 -9.13
C ALA A 29 -1.03 -9.34 -9.61
N THR A 30 -1.96 -9.60 -8.70
CA THR A 30 -3.25 -10.25 -8.98
C THR A 30 -4.46 -9.38 -8.67
N THR A 31 -4.24 -8.19 -8.10
CA THR A 31 -5.29 -7.26 -7.68
C THR A 31 -5.15 -5.90 -8.35
N GLU A 32 -6.28 -5.19 -8.55
CA GLU A 32 -6.34 -3.87 -9.16
C GLU A 32 -7.34 -2.94 -8.46
N GLY A 33 -7.39 -1.67 -8.87
CA GLY A 33 -8.38 -0.69 -8.42
C GLY A 33 -8.41 -0.55 -6.90
N TYR A 34 -9.54 -0.87 -6.30
CA TYR A 34 -9.81 -0.78 -4.86
C TYR A 34 -9.59 -2.10 -4.08
N GLU A 35 -9.11 -3.13 -4.74
CA GLU A 35 -8.86 -4.42 -4.10
C GLU A 35 -7.65 -4.35 -3.16
N GLY A 36 -7.80 -4.90 -1.97
CA GLY A 36 -6.72 -5.00 -1.00
C GLY A 36 -5.76 -6.17 -1.30
N PHE A 37 -4.58 -6.15 -0.69
CA PHE A 37 -3.58 -7.18 -0.93
C PHE A 37 -2.63 -7.38 0.26
N PHE A 38 -1.96 -8.54 0.24
CA PHE A 38 -0.78 -8.85 1.04
C PHE A 38 0.46 -8.81 0.13
N HIS A 39 1.49 -8.09 0.52
CA HIS A 39 2.72 -7.98 -0.24
C HIS A 39 3.91 -8.36 0.63
N LEU A 40 4.52 -9.51 0.33
CA LEU A 40 5.81 -9.88 0.91
C LEU A 40 6.89 -8.98 0.29
N THR A 41 7.51 -8.13 1.10
CA THR A 41 8.52 -7.16 0.64
C THR A 41 9.94 -7.63 0.88
N ASP A 42 10.17 -8.43 1.92
CA ASP A 42 11.47 -9.03 2.21
C ASP A 42 11.31 -10.39 2.89
N MET A 43 12.25 -11.27 2.63
CA MET A 43 12.34 -12.57 3.28
C MET A 43 13.79 -12.89 3.55
N LYS A 44 14.12 -13.10 4.81
CA LYS A 44 15.43 -13.56 5.26
C LYS A 44 15.28 -14.78 6.12
N GLY A 45 16.15 -15.78 5.93
CA GLY A 45 16.05 -16.94 6.79
C GLY A 45 17.11 -18.02 6.53
N ASN A 46 17.21 -18.88 7.52
CA ASN A 46 18.01 -20.09 7.52
C ASN A 46 17.28 -21.19 8.31
N VAL A 47 17.97 -22.24 8.68
CA VAL A 47 17.36 -23.35 9.46
C VAL A 47 16.86 -22.91 10.84
N SER A 48 17.55 -21.96 11.48
CA SER A 48 17.30 -21.56 12.87
C SER A 48 16.35 -20.38 13.01
N GLU A 49 16.31 -19.47 12.03
CA GLU A 49 15.55 -18.24 12.08
C GLU A 49 15.05 -17.85 10.70
N ALA A 50 13.87 -17.25 10.64
CA ALA A 50 13.34 -16.62 9.43
C ALA A 50 12.51 -15.39 9.79
N VAL A 51 12.64 -14.35 8.97
CA VAL A 51 11.90 -13.09 9.08
C VAL A 51 11.20 -12.82 7.76
N LEU A 52 9.94 -12.44 7.83
CA LEU A 52 9.11 -12.07 6.69
C LEU A 52 8.56 -10.66 6.92
N ASP A 53 8.83 -9.76 6.01
CA ASP A 53 8.29 -8.41 6.04
C ASP A 53 7.11 -8.31 5.05
N TYR A 54 5.94 -7.92 5.57
CA TYR A 54 4.72 -7.79 4.80
C TYR A 54 4.18 -6.35 4.83
N ILE A 55 3.66 -5.91 3.71
CA ILE A 55 2.77 -4.75 3.63
C ILE A 55 1.35 -5.27 3.38
N ILE A 56 0.40 -4.79 4.19
CA ILE A 56 -1.04 -4.99 3.98
C ILE A 56 -1.62 -3.68 3.48
N ARG A 57 -2.43 -3.74 2.42
CA ARG A 57 -3.17 -2.60 1.88
C ARG A 57 -4.62 -2.97 1.67
N ASP A 58 -5.49 -2.05 2.01
CA ASP A 58 -6.91 -2.10 1.66
C ASP A 58 -7.47 -0.67 1.66
N PHE A 59 -8.52 -0.43 0.88
CA PHE A 59 -9.23 0.85 0.83
C PHE A 59 -10.42 0.88 1.79
N ASP A 60 -10.98 -0.28 2.12
CA ASP A 60 -12.03 -0.45 3.10
C ASP A 60 -11.44 -0.76 4.48
N LYS A 61 -11.89 -0.04 5.50
CA LYS A 61 -11.36 -0.16 6.85
C LYS A 61 -11.65 -1.50 7.49
N ASP A 62 -12.86 -2.01 7.33
CA ASP A 62 -13.25 -3.29 7.94
C ASP A 62 -12.50 -4.45 7.26
N SER A 63 -12.37 -4.39 5.94
CA SER A 63 -11.58 -5.33 5.16
C SER A 63 -10.10 -5.29 5.56
N PHE A 64 -9.54 -4.09 5.78
CA PHE A 64 -8.16 -3.92 6.26
C PHE A 64 -7.95 -4.57 7.63
N GLU A 65 -8.84 -4.34 8.59
CA GLU A 65 -8.76 -4.97 9.91
C GLU A 65 -8.91 -6.50 9.83
N ASN A 66 -9.80 -6.99 8.96
CA ASN A 66 -9.94 -8.43 8.71
C ASN A 66 -8.67 -9.05 8.13
N ARG A 67 -7.93 -8.35 7.27
CA ARG A 67 -6.62 -8.80 6.75
C ARG A 67 -5.58 -8.88 7.86
N LYS A 68 -5.51 -7.89 8.75
CA LYS A 68 -4.60 -7.94 9.92
C LYS A 68 -4.94 -9.11 10.83
N LYS A 69 -6.21 -9.34 11.07
CA LYS A 69 -6.67 -10.50 11.85
C LYS A 69 -6.31 -11.82 11.17
N LEU A 70 -6.53 -11.94 9.86
CA LEU A 70 -6.19 -13.14 9.10
C LEU A 70 -4.72 -13.51 9.28
N ILE A 71 -3.81 -12.56 9.13
CA ILE A 71 -2.36 -12.83 9.25
C ILE A 71 -1.99 -13.25 10.68
N ALA A 72 -2.59 -12.62 11.70
CA ALA A 72 -2.40 -13.00 13.10
C ALA A 72 -2.95 -14.41 13.40
N ASP A 73 -4.10 -14.77 12.86
CA ASP A 73 -4.70 -16.10 13.01
C ASP A 73 -3.81 -17.18 12.36
N LYS A 74 -3.13 -16.88 11.22
CA LYS A 74 -2.18 -17.83 10.62
C LYS A 74 -0.95 -18.04 11.49
N VAL A 75 -0.42 -17.00 12.11
CA VAL A 75 0.68 -17.11 13.10
C VAL A 75 0.24 -17.98 14.29
N LYS A 76 -0.97 -17.77 14.79
CA LYS A 76 -1.52 -18.59 15.87
C LYS A 76 -1.61 -20.06 15.50
N LEU A 77 -2.09 -20.38 14.30
CA LEU A 77 -2.16 -21.77 13.80
C LEU A 77 -0.78 -22.43 13.71
N LEU A 78 0.26 -21.69 13.30
CA LEU A 78 1.64 -22.21 13.30
C LEU A 78 2.13 -22.49 14.72
N ASN A 79 1.83 -21.61 15.68
CA ASN A 79 2.19 -21.80 17.08
C ASN A 79 1.45 -22.98 17.72
N GLU A 80 0.21 -23.25 17.34
CA GLU A 80 -0.53 -24.45 17.76
C GLU A 80 0.11 -25.73 17.21
N ARG A 81 0.69 -25.69 16.01
CA ARG A 81 1.32 -26.85 15.34
C ARG A 81 2.74 -27.12 15.82
N TYR A 82 3.53 -26.07 15.98
CA TYR A 82 4.98 -26.18 16.20
C TYR A 82 5.45 -25.76 17.60
N GLY A 83 4.53 -25.36 18.48
CA GLY A 83 4.85 -24.69 19.73
C GLY A 83 5.05 -23.17 19.52
N ASN A 84 5.18 -22.42 20.60
CA ASN A 84 5.28 -20.94 20.54
C ASN A 84 6.63 -20.46 19.99
N ILE A 85 6.86 -20.69 18.71
CA ILE A 85 8.11 -20.39 18.01
C ILE A 85 8.00 -19.23 17.03
N THR A 86 6.79 -18.73 16.78
CA THR A 86 6.55 -17.60 15.87
C THR A 86 5.96 -16.43 16.61
N SER A 87 6.35 -15.22 16.21
CA SER A 87 5.79 -13.95 16.68
C SER A 87 5.38 -13.09 15.49
N ILE A 88 4.52 -12.13 15.76
CA ILE A 88 4.09 -11.14 14.77
C ILE A 88 4.08 -9.76 15.43
N GLU A 89 4.57 -8.77 14.70
CA GLU A 89 4.40 -7.36 15.01
C GLU A 89 3.57 -6.70 13.91
N ILE A 90 2.50 -6.01 14.29
CA ILE A 90 1.63 -5.29 13.35
C ILE A 90 1.58 -3.83 13.79
N TYR A 91 1.90 -2.92 12.88
CA TYR A 91 1.79 -1.49 13.10
C TYR A 91 1.20 -0.78 11.89
N ASP A 92 0.39 0.24 12.15
CA ASP A 92 -0.22 1.04 11.10
C ASP A 92 0.72 2.17 10.69
N GLN A 93 1.04 2.25 9.41
CA GLN A 93 1.90 3.31 8.86
C GLN A 93 1.10 4.59 8.58
N TYR A 94 -0.09 4.45 7.98
CA TYR A 94 -1.05 5.51 7.66
C TYR A 94 -2.38 4.88 7.26
N TYR A 95 -3.44 5.68 7.34
CA TYR A 95 -4.78 5.31 6.92
C TYR A 95 -5.13 5.93 5.56
N ASN A 96 -6.25 5.53 4.97
CA ASN A 96 -6.75 6.09 3.73
C ASN A 96 -7.17 7.56 3.95
N MET A 97 -6.53 8.49 3.24
CA MET A 97 -6.83 9.93 3.34
C MET A 97 -8.26 10.30 2.92
N ARG A 98 -8.95 9.41 2.24
CA ARG A 98 -10.32 9.61 1.78
C ARG A 98 -11.24 10.07 2.91
N GLU A 99 -11.14 9.47 4.10
CA GLU A 99 -11.93 9.84 5.29
C GLU A 99 -11.78 11.33 5.70
N ILE A 100 -10.64 11.91 5.38
CA ILE A 100 -10.35 13.33 5.67
C ILE A 100 -10.80 14.20 4.50
N ILE A 101 -10.47 13.80 3.27
CA ILE A 101 -10.77 14.58 2.05
C ILE A 101 -12.28 14.69 1.82
N GLU A 102 -13.07 13.64 2.06
CA GLU A 102 -14.53 13.66 1.87
C GLU A 102 -15.27 14.65 2.80
N LYS A 103 -14.62 15.14 3.85
CA LYS A 103 -15.21 16.16 4.73
C LYS A 103 -15.27 17.56 4.05
N ASP A 104 -14.37 17.81 3.11
CA ASP A 104 -14.36 19.02 2.30
C ASP A 104 -13.85 18.71 0.88
N MET A 105 -14.80 18.49 -0.02
CA MET A 105 -14.50 18.18 -1.42
C MET A 105 -14.15 19.43 -2.25
N SER A 106 -14.18 20.63 -1.67
CA SER A 106 -13.89 21.88 -2.40
C SER A 106 -12.48 21.88 -3.00
N ILE A 107 -11.51 21.28 -2.30
CA ILE A 107 -10.12 21.14 -2.79
C ILE A 107 -10.03 20.22 -4.03
N ILE A 108 -10.86 19.20 -4.10
CA ILE A 108 -10.94 18.29 -5.25
C ILE A 108 -11.59 19.01 -6.43
N GLU A 109 -12.71 19.70 -6.20
CA GLU A 109 -13.41 20.43 -7.25
C GLU A 109 -12.55 21.58 -7.81
N LEU A 110 -11.79 22.28 -6.96
CA LEU A 110 -10.81 23.27 -7.37
C LEU A 110 -9.73 22.66 -8.29
N ALA A 111 -9.18 21.51 -7.92
CA ALA A 111 -8.18 20.82 -8.71
C ALA A 111 -8.76 20.36 -10.07
N LYS A 112 -9.96 19.77 -10.08
CA LYS A 112 -10.66 19.36 -11.31
C LYS A 112 -10.88 20.53 -12.27
N LYS A 113 -11.47 21.61 -11.76
CA LYS A 113 -11.70 22.84 -12.54
C LYS A 113 -10.40 23.36 -13.14
N SER A 114 -9.34 23.42 -12.34
CA SER A 114 -8.04 23.90 -12.79
C SER A 114 -7.41 23.01 -13.86
N MET A 115 -7.59 21.69 -13.76
CA MET A 115 -7.19 20.74 -14.81
C MET A 115 -7.93 21.00 -16.11
N GLU A 116 -9.27 21.12 -16.06
CA GLU A 116 -10.11 21.37 -17.22
C GLU A 116 -9.75 22.67 -17.94
N GLU A 117 -9.49 23.76 -17.18
CA GLU A 117 -9.09 25.06 -17.71
C GLU A 117 -7.76 25.03 -18.48
N VAL A 118 -6.87 24.09 -18.18
CA VAL A 118 -5.61 23.88 -18.93
C VAL A 118 -5.67 22.69 -19.92
N GLY A 119 -6.87 22.18 -20.19
CA GLY A 119 -7.08 21.11 -21.17
C GLY A 119 -6.67 19.72 -20.70
N VAL A 120 -6.66 19.49 -19.38
CA VAL A 120 -6.45 18.15 -18.79
C VAL A 120 -7.79 17.61 -18.33
N THR A 121 -8.16 16.42 -18.77
CA THR A 121 -9.35 15.74 -18.29
C THR A 121 -9.08 15.12 -16.91
N PRO A 122 -9.76 15.56 -15.84
CA PRO A 122 -9.54 15.03 -14.50
C PRO A 122 -10.05 13.60 -14.39
N LYS A 123 -9.27 12.74 -13.74
CA LYS A 123 -9.66 11.38 -13.41
C LYS A 123 -9.34 11.10 -11.95
N ILE A 124 -10.38 10.90 -11.14
CA ILE A 124 -10.23 10.49 -9.75
C ILE A 124 -10.03 8.98 -9.72
N GLN A 125 -8.96 8.55 -9.08
CA GLN A 125 -8.65 7.13 -8.95
C GLN A 125 -7.91 6.85 -7.64
N PRO A 126 -7.99 5.62 -7.11
CA PRO A 126 -7.31 5.26 -5.87
C PRO A 126 -5.79 5.22 -6.09
N ILE A 127 -5.06 5.60 -5.03
CA ILE A 127 -3.61 5.37 -4.96
C ILE A 127 -3.39 4.12 -4.13
N ARG A 128 -2.80 3.10 -4.72
CA ARG A 128 -2.55 1.80 -4.09
C ARG A 128 -1.28 1.76 -3.24
N GLY A 129 -0.50 2.83 -3.27
CA GLY A 129 0.71 3.02 -2.47
C GLY A 129 0.52 4.03 -1.34
N GLY A 130 1.56 4.17 -0.51
CA GLY A 130 1.63 5.23 0.48
C GLY A 130 2.05 6.56 -0.15
N THR A 131 1.50 7.64 0.37
CA THR A 131 1.90 9.00 0.00
C THR A 131 2.01 9.88 1.23
N ASP A 132 2.86 10.89 1.17
CA ASP A 132 2.97 11.90 2.23
C ASP A 132 1.65 12.64 2.45
N GLY A 133 0.85 12.80 1.38
CA GLY A 133 -0.48 13.39 1.45
C GLY A 133 -1.44 12.65 2.39
N ALA A 134 -1.35 11.33 2.47
CA ALA A 134 -2.13 10.57 3.44
C ALA A 134 -1.74 10.95 4.87
N ARG A 135 -0.46 10.99 5.19
CA ARG A 135 0.03 11.35 6.51
C ARG A 135 -0.31 12.80 6.88
N LEU A 136 -0.08 13.74 5.96
CA LEU A 136 -0.40 15.16 6.14
C LEU A 136 -1.91 15.37 6.39
N SER A 137 -2.76 14.63 5.69
CA SER A 137 -4.20 14.71 5.87
C SER A 137 -4.62 14.38 7.30
N PHE A 138 -4.06 13.32 7.89
CA PHE A 138 -4.33 12.96 9.29
C PHE A 138 -3.66 13.89 10.32
N MET A 139 -2.68 14.70 9.90
CA MET A 139 -2.09 15.77 10.72
C MET A 139 -2.88 17.09 10.67
N GLY A 140 -4.03 17.11 9.98
CA GLY A 140 -4.90 18.28 9.87
C GLY A 140 -4.74 19.12 8.61
N LEU A 141 -3.94 18.67 7.64
CA LEU A 141 -3.78 19.29 6.33
C LEU A 141 -4.34 18.36 5.25
N PRO A 142 -5.61 18.49 4.83
CA PRO A 142 -6.17 17.70 3.74
C PRO A 142 -5.33 17.86 2.46
N CYS A 143 -4.67 16.78 2.03
CA CYS A 143 -3.64 16.85 1.01
C CYS A 143 -3.86 15.76 -0.07
N PRO A 144 -4.79 15.96 -1.02
CA PRO A 144 -4.97 15.04 -2.15
C PRO A 144 -3.77 15.11 -3.08
N ASN A 145 -3.53 14.00 -3.80
CA ASN A 145 -2.42 13.93 -4.74
C ASN A 145 -2.85 14.37 -6.14
N LEU A 146 -1.96 15.09 -6.82
CA LEU A 146 -2.07 15.40 -8.23
C LEU A 146 -1.25 14.39 -9.05
N PHE A 147 -1.56 14.29 -10.34
CA PHE A 147 -0.77 13.48 -11.26
C PHE A 147 0.62 14.09 -11.48
N THR A 148 1.59 13.24 -11.77
CA THR A 148 2.91 13.65 -12.27
C THR A 148 3.05 13.39 -13.78
N GLY A 149 2.33 12.39 -14.30
CA GLY A 149 2.41 11.95 -15.68
C GLY A 149 3.62 11.06 -15.97
N GLY A 150 4.19 10.43 -14.91
CA GLY A 150 5.25 9.45 -15.05
C GLY A 150 4.75 8.05 -15.42
N TYR A 151 5.67 7.20 -15.82
CA TYR A 151 5.44 5.81 -16.22
C TYR A 151 6.48 4.89 -15.60
N ASN A 152 6.13 3.60 -15.48
CA ASN A 152 7.00 2.52 -15.01
C ASN A 152 7.60 2.79 -13.62
N PHE A 153 6.81 3.39 -12.72
CA PHE A 153 7.23 3.73 -11.36
C PHE A 153 7.86 2.55 -10.63
N HIS A 154 8.93 2.81 -9.89
CA HIS A 154 9.75 1.84 -9.16
C HIS A 154 10.49 0.83 -10.04
N GLY A 155 10.51 1.03 -11.34
CA GLY A 155 11.21 0.17 -12.29
C GLY A 155 12.48 0.78 -12.84
N PRO A 156 13.39 -0.02 -13.45
CA PRO A 156 14.63 0.47 -14.05
C PRO A 156 14.41 1.34 -15.31
N TYR A 157 13.19 1.34 -15.83
CA TYR A 157 12.76 2.12 -17.00
C TYR A 157 11.74 3.20 -16.60
N GLU A 158 11.79 3.69 -15.38
CA GLU A 158 10.96 4.81 -14.93
C GLU A 158 11.29 6.07 -15.72
N TYR A 159 10.27 6.75 -16.23
CA TYR A 159 10.44 7.99 -16.97
C TYR A 159 9.21 8.89 -16.88
N ILE A 160 9.39 10.16 -17.21
CA ILE A 160 8.32 11.14 -17.38
C ILE A 160 8.52 11.90 -18.69
N PRO A 161 7.50 11.99 -19.57
CA PRO A 161 7.55 12.85 -20.76
C PRO A 161 7.63 14.33 -20.37
N LEU A 162 8.40 15.11 -21.12
CA LEU A 162 8.56 16.56 -20.88
C LEU A 162 7.21 17.31 -20.93
N GLU A 163 6.34 16.93 -21.85
CA GLU A 163 4.99 17.52 -21.98
C GLU A 163 4.14 17.26 -20.77
N SER A 164 4.24 16.06 -20.16
CA SER A 164 3.54 15.73 -18.91
C SER A 164 4.04 16.58 -17.75
N MET A 165 5.37 16.81 -17.64
CA MET A 165 5.95 17.72 -16.64
C MET A 165 5.42 19.14 -16.79
N LYS A 166 5.44 19.69 -18.02
CA LYS A 166 4.91 21.01 -18.32
C LYS A 166 3.44 21.13 -17.92
N LYS A 167 2.66 20.12 -18.29
CA LYS A 167 1.22 20.10 -18.00
C LYS A 167 0.94 20.03 -16.49
N ALA A 168 1.72 19.28 -15.72
CA ALA A 168 1.62 19.25 -14.26
C ALA A 168 1.90 20.65 -13.66
N VAL A 169 2.92 21.37 -14.17
CA VAL A 169 3.23 22.74 -13.74
C VAL A 169 2.08 23.69 -14.08
N GLU A 170 1.51 23.63 -15.29
CA GLU A 170 0.36 24.45 -15.70
C GLU A 170 -0.84 24.26 -14.76
N VAL A 171 -1.12 23.00 -14.36
CA VAL A 171 -2.20 22.69 -13.40
C VAL A 171 -1.92 23.31 -12.03
N ILE A 172 -0.70 23.18 -11.50
CA ILE A 172 -0.33 23.75 -10.19
C ILE A 172 -0.47 25.27 -10.19
N VAL A 173 0.03 25.94 -11.24
CA VAL A 173 -0.10 27.39 -11.40
C VAL A 173 -1.57 27.78 -11.46
N LYS A 174 -2.38 27.04 -12.23
CA LYS A 174 -3.82 27.32 -12.38
C LYS A 174 -4.58 27.12 -11.06
N ILE A 175 -4.25 26.12 -10.25
CA ILE A 175 -4.80 25.96 -8.90
C ILE A 175 -4.50 27.20 -8.04
N ALA A 176 -3.24 27.65 -8.04
CA ALA A 176 -2.85 28.86 -7.28
C ALA A 176 -3.59 30.11 -7.73
N GLU A 177 -3.80 30.31 -9.04
CA GLU A 177 -4.59 31.42 -9.58
C GLU A 177 -6.08 31.33 -9.16
N ASN A 178 -6.64 30.14 -9.09
CA ASN A 178 -8.06 29.93 -8.79
C ASN A 178 -8.37 30.05 -7.30
N ILE A 179 -7.40 29.81 -6.40
CA ILE A 179 -7.56 30.03 -4.95
C ILE A 179 -7.76 31.51 -4.62
N THR A 180 -7.19 32.40 -5.43
CA THR A 180 -7.20 33.83 -5.17
C THR A 180 -8.40 34.58 -5.77
N LYS A 181 -9.29 33.87 -6.44
CA LYS A 181 -10.53 34.39 -7.04
C LYS A 181 -11.76 34.11 -6.20
#